data_73f36b2160ed1f82211e4fe190df941f
#
_entry.id   73f36b2160ed1f82211e4fe190df941f
#
_cell.length_a   1.000
_cell.length_b   1.000
_cell.length_c   1.000
_cell.angle_alpha   90.00
_cell.angle_beta   90.00
_cell.angle_gamma   90.00
#
_symmetry.space_group_name_H-M   'P 1'
#
loop_
_entity.id
_entity.type
_entity.pdbx_description
1 polymer ?
#
loop_
_entity_poly.entity_id
_entity_poly.type
_entity_poly.pdbx_seq_one_letter_code
_entity_poly.pdbx_strand_id
1 'polypeptide(L)'
;MLFVDIAKAFDKIWHDGLLSKMMRLGFSDQLIKIILSYLNSREFRVRVENSLSTPRPILSGVPQGSILGPKLFNLYINGIPETAEVHLAMYADDTAIFTQNIYNHNIIEWLQNYVIRLKTWLKDWKIKVNASKSAFSLRDSGASETSRMSIFLISLSTGLLNINT
;
A
#
# COMPACT_ATOMS: atom_id res chain seq x y z
N MET A 1 0.90 11.73 13.18
CA MET A 1 0.89 10.31 12.74
C MET A 1 -0.21 10.14 11.71
N LEU A 2 0.09 9.46 10.59
CA LEU A 2 -0.85 9.15 9.53
C LEU A 2 -0.94 7.63 9.37
N PHE A 3 -2.14 7.08 9.44
CA PHE A 3 -2.41 5.66 9.16
C PHE A 3 -2.93 5.54 7.74
N VAL A 4 -2.33 4.65 6.96
CA VAL A 4 -2.66 4.40 5.56
C VAL A 4 -3.04 2.92 5.40
N ASP A 5 -4.26 2.66 4.94
CA ASP A 5 -4.76 1.32 4.62
C ASP A 5 -4.63 1.09 3.10
N ILE A 6 -3.92 0.05 2.70
CA ILE A 6 -3.76 -0.30 1.28
C ILE A 6 -4.97 -1.12 0.84
N ALA A 7 -5.71 -0.61 -0.15
CA ALA A 7 -6.93 -1.24 -0.62
C ALA A 7 -6.64 -2.57 -1.32
N LYS A 8 -7.16 -3.68 -0.75
CA LYS A 8 -7.02 -5.04 -1.32
C LYS A 8 -5.56 -5.39 -1.63
N ALA A 9 -4.66 -5.16 -0.69
CA ALA A 9 -3.22 -5.25 -0.83
C ALA A 9 -2.76 -6.53 -1.55
N PHE A 10 -3.24 -7.69 -1.10
CA PHE A 10 -2.87 -8.99 -1.68
C PHE A 10 -3.52 -9.27 -3.04
N ASP A 11 -4.70 -8.69 -3.33
CA ASP A 11 -5.47 -8.95 -4.56
C ASP A 11 -5.04 -8.05 -5.72
N LYS A 12 -4.32 -6.96 -5.44
CA LYS A 12 -4.00 -5.91 -6.41
C LYS A 12 -2.52 -5.81 -6.79
N ILE A 13 -1.70 -6.75 -6.34
CA ILE A 13 -0.28 -6.78 -6.73
C ILE A 13 -0.18 -6.89 -8.26
N TRP A 14 0.48 -5.92 -8.87
CA TRP A 14 0.77 -5.94 -10.30
C TRP A 14 1.92 -6.90 -10.60
N HIS A 15 1.64 -8.01 -11.32
CA HIS A 15 2.58 -9.09 -11.55
C HIS A 15 3.86 -8.62 -12.25
N ASP A 16 3.75 -7.88 -13.36
CA ASP A 16 4.93 -7.40 -14.09
C ASP A 16 5.78 -6.45 -13.25
N GLY A 17 5.12 -5.61 -12.43
CA GLY A 17 5.81 -4.74 -11.47
C GLY A 17 6.60 -5.54 -10.44
N LEU A 18 5.98 -6.57 -9.85
CA LEU A 18 6.65 -7.46 -8.90
C LEU A 18 7.86 -8.16 -9.55
N LEU A 19 7.70 -8.73 -10.73
CA LEU A 19 8.79 -9.41 -11.45
C LEU A 19 9.91 -8.44 -11.83
N SER A 20 9.56 -7.23 -12.30
CA SER A 20 10.53 -6.16 -12.57
C SER A 20 11.32 -5.78 -11.32
N LYS A 21 10.67 -5.72 -10.16
CA LYS A 21 11.33 -5.45 -8.88
C LYS A 21 12.28 -6.59 -8.49
N MET A 22 11.87 -7.84 -8.68
CA MET A 22 12.74 -8.99 -8.43
C MET A 22 14.00 -8.94 -9.30
N MET A 23 13.87 -8.60 -10.59
CA MET A 23 15.03 -8.41 -11.49
C MET A 23 15.97 -7.34 -10.97
N ARG A 24 15.43 -6.16 -10.57
CA ARG A 24 16.23 -5.05 -10.03
C ARG A 24 16.96 -5.40 -8.73
N LEU A 25 16.37 -6.27 -7.92
CA LEU A 25 16.96 -6.75 -6.67
C LEU A 25 17.95 -7.92 -6.87
N GLY A 26 18.21 -8.32 -8.11
CA GLY A 26 19.20 -9.36 -8.44
C GLY A 26 18.76 -10.80 -8.16
N PHE A 27 17.45 -11.07 -8.12
CA PHE A 27 16.98 -12.45 -8.04
C PHE A 27 17.35 -13.23 -9.30
N SER A 28 17.67 -14.52 -9.14
CA SER A 28 18.02 -15.37 -10.28
C SER A 28 16.83 -15.54 -11.24
N ASP A 29 17.14 -15.68 -12.55
CA ASP A 29 16.12 -15.91 -13.59
C ASP A 29 15.29 -17.16 -13.32
N GLN A 30 15.88 -18.18 -12.73
CA GLN A 30 15.18 -19.40 -12.35
C GLN A 30 14.08 -19.12 -11.32
N LEU A 31 14.41 -18.36 -10.26
CA LEU A 31 13.42 -18.00 -9.24
C LEU A 31 12.33 -17.10 -9.81
N ILE A 32 12.70 -16.13 -10.67
CA ILE A 32 11.73 -15.26 -11.33
C ILE A 32 10.75 -16.08 -12.19
N LYS A 33 11.24 -17.07 -12.95
CA LYS A 33 10.40 -17.98 -13.74
C LYS A 33 9.47 -18.83 -12.88
N ILE A 34 9.93 -19.29 -11.72
CA ILE A 34 9.11 -20.04 -10.76
C ILE A 34 7.98 -19.15 -10.23
N ILE A 35 8.29 -17.91 -9.82
CA ILE A 35 7.27 -16.97 -9.32
C ILE A 35 6.30 -16.58 -10.45
N LEU A 36 6.78 -16.34 -11.66
CA LEU A 36 5.94 -16.10 -12.82
C LEU A 36 4.96 -17.25 -13.06
N SER A 37 5.43 -18.48 -13.04
CA SER A 37 4.59 -19.68 -13.18
C SER A 37 3.58 -19.80 -12.04
N TYR A 38 3.99 -19.49 -10.81
CA TYR A 38 3.12 -19.51 -9.63
C TYR A 38 1.98 -18.46 -9.70
N LEU A 39 2.22 -17.32 -10.32
CA LEU A 39 1.25 -16.23 -10.45
C LEU A 39 0.34 -16.39 -11.68
N ASN A 40 0.83 -17.01 -12.73
CA ASN A 40 0.11 -17.18 -13.99
C ASN A 40 -0.90 -18.34 -13.95
N SER A 41 -1.79 -18.34 -14.92
CA SER A 41 -2.77 -19.42 -15.17
C SER A 41 -3.69 -19.71 -13.98
N ARG A 42 -3.89 -18.71 -13.10
CA ARG A 42 -4.83 -18.80 -12.00
C ARG A 42 -6.21 -18.37 -12.46
N GLU A 43 -7.20 -19.11 -12.00
CA GLU A 43 -8.60 -18.84 -12.29
C GLU A 43 -9.43 -18.86 -11.00
N PHE A 44 -10.55 -18.17 -11.01
CA PHE A 44 -11.55 -18.29 -9.96
C PHE A 44 -12.93 -18.62 -10.53
N ARG A 45 -13.76 -19.23 -9.71
CA ARG A 45 -15.18 -19.48 -9.97
C ARG A 45 -16.00 -19.03 -8.78
N VAL A 46 -17.16 -18.49 -9.02
CA VAL A 46 -18.10 -18.14 -7.98
C VAL A 46 -19.10 -19.30 -7.81
N ARG A 47 -19.30 -19.74 -6.59
CA ARG A 47 -20.32 -20.74 -6.24
C ARG A 47 -21.50 -20.02 -5.62
N VAL A 48 -22.68 -20.26 -6.20
CA VAL A 48 -23.97 -19.84 -5.63
C VAL A 48 -24.79 -21.10 -5.48
N GLU A 49 -25.10 -21.46 -4.24
CA GLU A 49 -25.77 -22.72 -3.91
C GLU A 49 -25.09 -23.95 -4.55
N ASN A 50 -25.76 -24.63 -5.48
CA ASN A 50 -25.24 -25.79 -6.19
C ASN A 50 -24.68 -25.48 -7.60
N SER A 51 -24.65 -24.21 -7.99
CA SER A 51 -24.17 -23.76 -9.31
C SER A 51 -22.80 -23.12 -9.22
N LEU A 52 -21.94 -23.41 -10.21
CA LEU A 52 -20.63 -22.79 -10.38
C LEU A 52 -20.65 -21.89 -11.62
N SER A 53 -20.06 -20.70 -11.51
CA SER A 53 -19.82 -19.84 -12.68
C SER A 53 -18.80 -20.44 -13.64
N THR A 54 -18.74 -19.91 -14.86
CA THR A 54 -17.59 -20.12 -15.75
C THR A 54 -16.30 -19.62 -15.08
N PRO A 55 -15.13 -20.25 -15.37
CA PRO A 55 -13.85 -19.80 -14.84
C PRO A 55 -13.51 -18.41 -15.35
N ARG A 56 -12.89 -17.60 -14.50
CA ARG A 56 -12.39 -16.26 -14.84
C ARG A 56 -10.92 -16.17 -14.46
N PRO A 57 -10.06 -15.60 -15.31
CA PRO A 57 -8.62 -15.48 -15.02
C PRO A 57 -8.37 -14.47 -13.90
N ILE A 58 -7.35 -14.75 -13.09
CA ILE A 58 -6.81 -13.84 -12.07
C ILE A 58 -5.59 -13.17 -12.67
N LEU A 59 -5.69 -11.86 -12.96
CA LEU A 59 -4.65 -11.09 -13.65
C LEU A 59 -3.77 -10.26 -12.69
N SER A 60 -4.08 -10.26 -11.40
CA SER A 60 -3.34 -9.52 -10.38
C SER A 60 -3.43 -10.23 -9.03
N GLY A 61 -2.60 -9.80 -8.09
CA GLY A 61 -2.60 -10.30 -6.72
C GLY A 61 -1.87 -11.63 -6.53
N VAL A 62 -1.71 -12.01 -5.28
CA VAL A 62 -1.07 -13.24 -4.83
C VAL A 62 -2.08 -14.13 -4.11
N PRO A 63 -1.89 -15.47 -4.11
CA PRO A 63 -2.79 -16.37 -3.42
C PRO A 63 -2.85 -16.05 -1.91
N GLN A 64 -4.04 -15.74 -1.41
CA GLN A 64 -4.27 -15.58 0.02
C GLN A 64 -4.17 -16.95 0.72
N GLY A 65 -3.66 -16.95 1.96
CA GLY A 65 -3.43 -18.18 2.71
C GLY A 65 -2.15 -18.97 2.30
N SER A 66 -1.41 -18.50 1.31
CA SER A 66 -0.12 -19.10 0.95
C SER A 66 1.03 -18.51 1.78
N ILE A 67 2.05 -19.30 2.02
CA ILE A 67 3.29 -18.85 2.71
C ILE A 67 4.04 -17.79 1.88
N LEU A 68 3.93 -17.84 0.55
CA LEU A 68 4.58 -16.88 -0.36
C LEU A 68 3.85 -15.55 -0.45
N GLY A 69 2.53 -15.53 -0.27
CA GLY A 69 1.72 -14.32 -0.42
C GLY A 69 2.27 -13.10 0.35
N PRO A 70 2.45 -13.19 1.68
CA PRO A 70 3.01 -12.10 2.48
C PRO A 70 4.43 -11.70 2.07
N LYS A 71 5.27 -12.67 1.69
CA LYS A 71 6.65 -12.39 1.24
C LYS A 71 6.67 -11.62 -0.08
N LEU A 72 5.82 -12.02 -1.04
CA LEU A 72 5.70 -11.35 -2.33
C LEU A 72 5.08 -9.95 -2.17
N PHE A 73 4.14 -9.79 -1.25
CA PHE A 73 3.62 -8.46 -0.91
C PHE A 73 4.69 -7.55 -0.31
N ASN A 74 5.44 -8.03 0.69
CA ASN A 74 6.54 -7.26 1.29
C ASN A 74 7.60 -6.90 0.25
N LEU A 75 7.90 -7.81 -0.68
CA LEU A 75 8.80 -7.53 -1.79
C LEU A 75 8.22 -6.46 -2.73
N TYR A 76 6.91 -6.52 -2.99
CA TYR A 76 6.23 -5.56 -3.86
C TYR A 76 6.21 -4.15 -3.28
N ILE A 77 5.99 -3.99 -1.96
CA ILE A 77 6.01 -2.69 -1.29
C ILE A 77 7.41 -2.21 -0.89
N ASN A 78 8.43 -3.03 -1.03
CA ASN A 78 9.82 -2.63 -0.79
C ASN A 78 10.17 -1.41 -1.66
N GLY A 79 10.90 -0.45 -1.08
CA GLY A 79 11.25 0.80 -1.75
C GLY A 79 10.15 1.86 -1.70
N ILE A 80 9.18 1.72 -0.76
CA ILE A 80 8.35 2.85 -0.35
C ILE A 80 9.26 4.02 0.05
N PRO A 81 8.94 5.28 -0.33
CA PRO A 81 9.82 6.41 -0.05
C PRO A 81 10.17 6.53 1.43
N GLU A 82 11.42 6.78 1.72
CA GLU A 82 11.93 7.09 3.05
C GLU A 82 12.49 8.52 3.06
N THR A 83 12.38 9.21 4.19
CA THR A 83 12.97 10.53 4.44
C THR A 83 13.56 10.56 5.85
N ALA A 84 14.47 11.49 6.11
CA ALA A 84 15.09 11.60 7.43
C ALA A 84 14.10 12.03 8.54
N GLU A 85 13.06 12.77 8.15
CA GLU A 85 12.11 13.38 9.09
C GLU A 85 10.87 12.52 9.35
N VAL A 86 10.64 11.50 8.52
CA VAL A 86 9.42 10.69 8.56
C VAL A 86 9.76 9.23 8.68
N HIS A 87 9.19 8.59 9.68
CA HIS A 87 9.38 7.18 9.96
C HIS A 87 8.16 6.36 9.52
N LEU A 88 8.43 5.12 9.13
CA LEU A 88 7.44 4.17 8.66
C LEU A 88 7.40 2.96 9.59
N ALA A 89 6.21 2.54 9.98
CA ALA A 89 5.97 1.23 10.57
C ALA A 89 4.92 0.51 9.72
N MET A 90 5.29 -0.63 9.19
CA MET A 90 4.43 -1.43 8.31
C MET A 90 4.19 -2.80 8.91
N TYR A 91 2.92 -3.21 8.91
CA TYR A 91 2.51 -4.56 9.27
C TYR A 91 1.46 -5.04 8.26
N ALA A 92 1.87 -5.89 7.35
CA ALA A 92 1.09 -6.32 6.18
C ALA A 92 0.61 -5.09 5.37
N ASP A 93 -0.71 -4.89 5.25
CA ASP A 93 -1.35 -3.76 4.56
C ASP A 93 -1.51 -2.51 5.42
N ASP A 94 -1.35 -2.64 6.73
CA ASP A 94 -1.40 -1.51 7.65
C ASP A 94 -0.07 -0.74 7.65
N THR A 95 -0.12 0.53 7.31
CA THR A 95 1.04 1.41 7.29
C THR A 95 0.83 2.61 8.20
N ALA A 96 1.69 2.78 9.19
CA ALA A 96 1.75 3.97 10.02
C ALA A 96 2.95 4.84 9.62
N ILE A 97 2.67 6.09 9.33
CA ILE A 97 3.63 7.12 8.96
C ILE A 97 3.67 8.13 10.09
N PHE A 98 4.81 8.33 10.69
CA PHE A 98 4.93 9.22 11.85
C PHE A 98 6.19 10.07 11.80
N THR A 99 6.08 11.23 12.40
CA THR A 99 7.17 12.17 12.60
C THR A 99 6.99 12.85 13.93
N GLN A 100 8.04 13.43 14.46
CA GLN A 100 8.02 14.19 15.70
C GLN A 100 8.87 15.45 15.55
N ASN A 101 8.37 16.55 16.06
CA ASN A 101 9.09 17.82 16.17
C ASN A 101 8.47 18.64 17.28
N ILE A 102 9.25 19.58 17.83
CA ILE A 102 8.79 20.54 18.85
C ILE A 102 7.77 21.52 18.22
N TYR A 103 7.94 21.84 16.93
CA TYR A 103 7.09 22.78 16.21
C TYR A 103 6.10 22.04 15.31
N ASN A 104 4.81 22.26 15.56
CA ASN A 104 3.73 21.59 14.82
C ASN A 104 3.72 21.93 13.33
N HIS A 105 4.15 23.14 12.91
CA HIS A 105 4.23 23.51 11.50
C HIS A 105 5.23 22.63 10.73
N ASN A 106 6.38 22.30 11.32
CA ASN A 106 7.35 21.40 10.70
C ASN A 106 6.76 19.99 10.49
N ILE A 107 6.02 19.50 11.48
CA ILE A 107 5.34 18.19 11.38
C ILE A 107 4.39 18.16 10.20
N ILE A 108 3.60 19.22 10.01
CA ILE A 108 2.63 19.32 8.92
C ILE A 108 3.35 19.39 7.58
N GLU A 109 4.37 20.24 7.46
CA GLU A 109 5.14 20.41 6.23
C GLU A 109 5.85 19.10 5.82
N TRP A 110 6.51 18.43 6.75
CA TRP A 110 7.20 17.16 6.48
C TRP A 110 6.24 16.08 6.03
N LEU A 111 5.10 15.94 6.69
CA LEU A 111 4.07 14.98 6.29
C LEU A 111 3.46 15.31 4.93
N GLN A 112 3.22 16.59 4.61
CA GLN A 112 2.73 17.00 3.30
C GLN A 112 3.71 16.65 2.19
N ASN A 113 4.98 17.01 2.36
CA ASN A 113 6.05 16.70 1.41
C ASN A 113 6.23 15.18 1.23
N TYR A 114 6.14 14.44 2.34
CA TYR A 114 6.19 12.99 2.29
C TYR A 114 5.01 12.39 1.51
N VAL A 115 3.79 12.85 1.77
CA VAL A 115 2.57 12.39 1.10
C VAL A 115 2.62 12.64 -0.42
N ILE A 116 3.20 13.74 -0.87
CA ILE A 116 3.39 14.01 -2.30
C ILE A 116 4.28 12.94 -2.94
N ARG A 117 5.41 12.61 -2.29
CA ARG A 117 6.33 11.55 -2.75
C ARG A 117 5.66 10.18 -2.72
N LEU A 118 4.96 9.88 -1.63
CA LEU A 118 4.22 8.63 -1.47
C LEU A 118 3.15 8.46 -2.56
N LYS A 119 2.40 9.52 -2.87
CA LYS A 119 1.37 9.53 -3.92
C LYS A 119 1.96 9.16 -5.28
N THR A 120 3.09 9.75 -5.66
CA THR A 120 3.78 9.44 -6.92
C THR A 120 4.18 7.98 -6.95
N TRP A 121 4.82 7.50 -5.88
CA TRP A 121 5.25 6.11 -5.76
C TRP A 121 4.07 5.13 -5.83
N LEU A 122 2.97 5.40 -5.09
CA LEU A 122 1.76 4.56 -5.13
C LEU A 122 1.16 4.48 -6.53
N LYS A 123 1.14 5.60 -7.26
CA LYS A 123 0.68 5.65 -8.65
C LYS A 123 1.55 4.79 -9.58
N ASP A 124 2.87 4.93 -9.48
CA ASP A 124 3.84 4.19 -10.31
C ASP A 124 3.73 2.68 -10.08
N TRP A 125 3.47 2.28 -8.82
CA TRP A 125 3.28 0.87 -8.44
C TRP A 125 1.83 0.41 -8.51
N LYS A 126 0.90 1.21 -9.05
CA LYS A 126 -0.54 0.88 -9.19
C LYS A 126 -1.20 0.46 -7.86
N ILE A 127 -0.72 1.00 -6.75
CA ILE A 127 -1.24 0.72 -5.40
C ILE A 127 -2.31 1.75 -5.07
N LYS A 128 -3.49 1.28 -4.66
CA LYS A 128 -4.60 2.14 -4.23
C LYS A 128 -4.69 2.16 -2.72
N VAL A 129 -4.94 3.35 -2.17
CA VAL A 129 -5.18 3.58 -0.75
C VAL A 129 -6.68 3.62 -0.49
N ASN A 130 -7.10 3.04 0.63
CA ASN A 130 -8.46 3.14 1.12
C ASN A 130 -8.59 4.37 2.03
N ALA A 131 -9.04 5.48 1.46
CA ALA A 131 -9.17 6.73 2.21
C ALA A 131 -10.20 6.66 3.35
N SER A 132 -11.23 5.83 3.23
CA SER A 132 -12.25 5.70 4.29
C SER A 132 -11.72 5.02 5.56
N LYS A 133 -10.64 4.23 5.43
CA LYS A 133 -9.95 3.57 6.54
C LYS A 133 -8.64 4.24 6.94
N SER A 134 -8.18 5.23 6.16
CA SER A 134 -6.99 5.99 6.50
C SER A 134 -7.33 7.10 7.47
N ALA A 135 -6.47 7.36 8.46
CA ALA A 135 -6.71 8.32 9.53
C ALA A 135 -5.45 9.13 9.86
N PHE A 136 -5.66 10.39 10.22
CA PHE A 136 -4.59 11.25 10.73
C PHE A 136 -4.82 11.56 12.22
N SER A 137 -3.75 11.53 13.00
CA SER A 137 -3.75 11.91 14.41
C SER A 137 -2.55 12.80 14.69
N LEU A 138 -2.81 13.98 15.27
CA LEU A 138 -1.81 14.85 15.85
C LEU A 138 -1.91 14.73 17.37
N ARG A 139 -0.79 14.41 18.05
CA ARG A 139 -0.71 14.42 19.51
C ARG A 139 0.12 15.63 19.89
N ASP A 140 -0.44 16.54 20.66
CA ASP A 140 0.28 17.63 21.30
C ASP A 140 0.74 17.18 22.68
N SER A 141 1.99 17.47 23.04
CA SER A 141 2.59 17.09 24.34
C SER A 141 2.03 17.89 25.51
N GLY A 142 1.15 18.88 25.28
CA GLY A 142 0.60 19.77 26.29
C GLY A 142 -0.92 19.75 26.48
N ALA A 143 -1.68 18.98 25.70
CA ALA A 143 -3.14 18.95 25.80
C ALA A 143 -3.67 17.52 25.86
N SER A 144 -4.49 17.26 26.89
CA SER A 144 -5.34 16.08 26.93
C SER A 144 -6.50 16.31 25.94
N GLU A 145 -6.36 15.86 24.70
CA GLU A 145 -7.45 15.43 23.86
C GLU A 145 -7.03 15.36 22.39
N THR A 146 -7.47 14.33 21.75
CA THR A 146 -7.27 14.01 20.35
C THR A 146 -8.04 15.02 19.49
N SER A 147 -7.40 16.10 19.10
CA SER A 147 -7.95 16.99 18.06
C SER A 147 -7.90 16.26 16.73
N ARG A 148 -9.00 15.62 16.36
CA ARG A 148 -9.23 15.06 15.04
C ARG A 148 -9.28 16.21 14.03
N MET A 149 -8.17 16.49 13.38
CA MET A 149 -8.16 17.44 12.26
C MET A 149 -8.73 16.79 11.01
N SER A 150 -10.05 16.85 10.89
CA SER A 150 -10.82 16.46 9.69
C SER A 150 -10.40 17.21 8.41
N ILE A 151 -9.78 18.38 8.54
CA ILE A 151 -9.37 19.25 7.42
C ILE A 151 -8.19 18.67 6.64
N PHE A 152 -7.28 17.95 7.29
CA PHE A 152 -6.14 17.34 6.62
C PHE A 152 -6.55 16.11 5.79
N LEU A 153 -7.55 15.37 6.24
CA LEU A 153 -8.13 14.26 5.49
C LEU A 153 -8.82 14.73 4.19
N ILE A 154 -9.41 15.92 4.16
CA ILE A 154 -10.02 16.47 2.94
C ILE A 154 -8.96 16.82 1.90
N SER A 155 -7.83 17.40 2.29
CA SER A 155 -6.71 17.69 1.37
C SER A 155 -6.00 16.41 0.90
N LEU A 156 -5.88 15.39 1.75
CA LEU A 156 -5.38 14.06 1.39
C LEU A 156 -6.40 13.29 0.55
N SER A 157 -7.69 13.35 0.87
CA SER A 157 -8.74 12.67 0.13
C SER A 157 -8.93 13.25 -1.27
N THR A 158 -8.92 14.57 -1.44
CA THR A 158 -8.97 15.21 -2.76
C THR A 158 -7.68 15.04 -3.56
N GLY A 159 -6.53 14.92 -2.90
CA GLY A 159 -5.24 14.70 -3.55
C GLY A 159 -4.86 13.23 -3.80
N LEU A 160 -5.26 12.30 -2.93
CA LEU A 160 -4.99 10.85 -3.04
C LEU A 160 -6.12 10.09 -3.76
N LEU A 161 -7.36 10.60 -3.74
CA LEU A 161 -8.54 9.91 -4.29
C LEU A 161 -8.80 10.21 -5.77
N ASN A 162 -8.21 11.24 -6.37
CA ASN A 162 -8.30 11.47 -7.82
C ASN A 162 -7.26 10.65 -8.62
N ILE A 163 -7.06 9.39 -8.25
CA ILE A 163 -6.40 8.38 -9.10
C ILE A 163 -7.49 7.54 -9.79
N ASN A 164 -8.54 8.21 -10.29
CA ASN A 164 -9.48 7.63 -11.24
C ASN A 164 -9.19 8.24 -12.62
N THR A 165 -8.29 7.66 -13.34
CA THR A 165 -8.26 7.48 -14.79
C THR A 165 -7.22 6.45 -15.11
#